data_32786aa999331274d0a61b4dad4a115c
#
_entry.id   32786aa999331274d0a61b4dad4a115c
#
_cell.length_a   1.000
_cell.length_b   1.000
_cell.length_c   1.000
_cell.angle_alpha   90.00
_cell.angle_beta   90.00
_cell.angle_gamma   90.00
#
_symmetry.space_group_name_H-M   'P 1'
#
loop_
_entity.id
_entity.type
_entity.pdbx_description
1 polymer ?
#
loop_
_entity_poly.entity_id
_entity_poly.type
_entity_poly.pdbx_seq_one_letter_code
_entity_poly.pdbx_strand_id
1 'polypeptide(L)'
;MTNISDNPDAATTSPTGCPISAKAAQFDVFGRDFQVNPAEALRWSRDKEPVFYDPKLGYWVVTRYDDVKAVFRDNILFSPSVALEKITPAPAEAEEILKSYGYALNRTLVNEDEPAHMERRRVLMDSFNPEDLEQHQDSVRKLTREYMDRFIDKGEVDLVAEMFWEIPLMVALHFLGVPGEDIDCLREFSVAHTVNTWGRPSPDEQLSVAHSVGKFWQAAGRIIEKMKANPD
;
A
#
# COMPACT_ATOMS: atom_id res chain seq x y z
N MET A 1 -5.62 -26.80 -8.03
CA MET A 1 -4.72 -26.18 -9.03
C MET A 1 -5.45 -26.17 -10.37
N THR A 2 -6.28 -25.16 -10.59
CA THR A 2 -6.93 -24.97 -11.89
C THR A 2 -6.08 -23.96 -12.65
N ASN A 3 -5.48 -24.42 -13.73
CA ASN A 3 -4.74 -23.60 -14.69
C ASN A 3 -5.65 -22.51 -15.26
N ILE A 4 -5.34 -21.23 -14.98
CA ILE A 4 -5.99 -20.04 -15.58
C ILE A 4 -5.35 -19.71 -16.95
N SER A 5 -4.78 -20.69 -17.64
CA SER A 5 -4.01 -20.45 -18.87
C SER A 5 -4.81 -20.53 -20.17
N ASP A 6 -6.10 -20.85 -20.15
CA ASP A 6 -6.88 -21.03 -21.38
C ASP A 6 -8.24 -20.29 -21.30
N ASN A 7 -8.20 -18.95 -21.26
CA ASN A 7 -9.35 -18.15 -21.66
C ASN A 7 -9.14 -17.67 -23.09
N PRO A 8 -9.80 -18.24 -24.10
CA PRO A 8 -9.69 -17.84 -25.50
C PRO A 8 -10.29 -16.44 -25.79
N ASP A 9 -11.01 -15.84 -24.83
CA ASP A 9 -11.58 -14.51 -24.91
C ASP A 9 -10.71 -13.43 -24.24
N ALA A 10 -9.38 -13.54 -24.31
CA ALA A 10 -8.53 -12.43 -23.90
C ALA A 10 -8.92 -11.20 -24.73
N ALA A 11 -9.37 -10.13 -24.08
CA ALA A 11 -9.79 -8.90 -24.75
C ALA A 11 -8.67 -8.44 -25.69
N THR A 12 -8.97 -8.34 -26.98
CA THR A 12 -8.01 -7.89 -28.00
C THR A 12 -7.92 -6.38 -28.08
N THR A 13 -8.80 -5.68 -27.37
CA THR A 13 -8.86 -4.21 -27.29
C THR A 13 -9.11 -3.75 -25.86
N SER A 14 -8.55 -2.60 -25.50
CA SER A 14 -8.81 -1.90 -24.25
C SER A 14 -10.25 -1.35 -24.22
N PRO A 15 -10.74 -0.86 -23.06
CA PRO A 15 -12.05 -0.20 -22.96
C PRO A 15 -12.21 1.02 -23.88
N THR A 16 -11.11 1.65 -24.29
CA THR A 16 -11.10 2.78 -25.25
C THR A 16 -10.96 2.34 -26.71
N GLY A 17 -10.99 1.02 -26.97
CA GLY A 17 -10.87 0.48 -28.33
C GLY A 17 -9.44 0.38 -28.87
N CYS A 18 -8.41 0.71 -28.09
CA CYS A 18 -7.02 0.53 -28.50
C CYS A 18 -6.63 -0.95 -28.53
N PRO A 19 -5.93 -1.43 -29.58
CA PRO A 19 -5.45 -2.81 -29.63
C PRO A 19 -4.51 -3.13 -28.46
N ILE A 20 -4.65 -4.32 -27.88
CA ILE A 20 -3.74 -4.83 -26.85
C ILE A 20 -2.64 -5.63 -27.55
N SER A 21 -1.40 -5.26 -27.32
CA SER A 21 -0.27 -5.99 -27.88
C SER A 21 -0.11 -7.37 -27.22
N ALA A 22 0.48 -8.32 -27.94
CA ALA A 22 0.76 -9.65 -27.40
C ALA A 22 1.66 -9.59 -26.13
N LYS A 23 2.54 -8.60 -26.02
CA LYS A 23 3.38 -8.37 -24.85
C LYS A 23 2.55 -7.87 -23.66
N ALA A 24 1.64 -6.93 -23.88
CA ALA A 24 0.73 -6.44 -22.85
C ALA A 24 -0.21 -7.55 -22.34
N ALA A 25 -0.77 -8.35 -23.25
CA ALA A 25 -1.64 -9.48 -22.89
C ALA A 25 -0.93 -10.57 -22.05
N GLN A 26 0.38 -10.75 -22.27
CA GLN A 26 1.20 -11.71 -21.54
C GLN A 26 1.75 -11.16 -20.22
N PHE A 27 1.78 -9.84 -20.05
CA PHE A 27 2.31 -9.22 -18.84
C PHE A 27 1.53 -9.68 -17.59
N ASP A 28 2.27 -9.91 -16.51
CA ASP A 28 1.70 -10.29 -15.22
C ASP A 28 2.48 -9.60 -14.10
N VAL A 29 1.87 -8.59 -13.49
CA VAL A 29 2.46 -7.85 -12.36
C VAL A 29 2.70 -8.75 -11.13
N PHE A 30 1.95 -9.83 -10.99
CA PHE A 30 2.13 -10.82 -9.93
C PHE A 30 3.03 -11.99 -10.36
N GLY A 31 3.44 -12.02 -11.61
CA GLY A 31 4.34 -13.03 -12.15
C GLY A 31 5.75 -12.92 -11.58
N ARG A 32 6.42 -14.07 -11.46
CA ARG A 32 7.77 -14.15 -10.89
C ARG A 32 8.77 -13.20 -11.58
N ASP A 33 8.72 -13.09 -12.90
CA ASP A 33 9.67 -12.26 -13.66
C ASP A 33 9.59 -10.79 -13.24
N PHE A 34 8.37 -10.26 -13.08
CA PHE A 34 8.16 -8.91 -12.60
C PHE A 34 8.54 -8.77 -11.12
N GLN A 35 8.16 -9.70 -10.28
CA GLN A 35 8.45 -9.63 -8.84
C GLN A 35 9.95 -9.72 -8.53
N VAL A 36 10.71 -10.47 -9.31
CA VAL A 36 12.16 -10.62 -9.11
C VAL A 36 12.95 -9.51 -9.79
N ASN A 37 12.58 -9.10 -11.01
CA ASN A 37 13.29 -8.06 -11.76
C ASN A 37 12.32 -7.19 -12.58
N PRO A 38 11.60 -6.25 -11.95
CA PRO A 38 10.63 -5.40 -12.63
C PRO A 38 11.26 -4.53 -13.73
N ALA A 39 12.53 -4.15 -13.57
CA ALA A 39 13.24 -3.36 -14.56
C ALA A 39 13.40 -4.09 -15.89
N GLU A 40 13.76 -5.36 -15.86
CA GLU A 40 13.90 -6.19 -17.05
C GLU A 40 12.54 -6.59 -17.63
N ALA A 41 11.60 -7.01 -16.78
CA ALA A 41 10.27 -7.42 -17.21
C ALA A 41 9.51 -6.31 -17.96
N LEU A 42 9.78 -5.03 -17.64
CA LEU A 42 9.18 -3.87 -18.31
C LEU A 42 10.09 -3.19 -19.36
N ARG A 43 11.26 -3.74 -19.70
CA ARG A 43 12.16 -3.14 -20.69
C ARG A 43 11.47 -2.95 -22.04
N TRP A 44 10.78 -3.99 -22.52
CA TRP A 44 10.06 -3.95 -23.80
C TRP A 44 9.04 -2.80 -23.86
N SER A 45 8.38 -2.55 -22.75
CA SER A 45 7.38 -1.47 -22.67
C SER A 45 8.06 -0.11 -22.75
N ARG A 46 9.07 0.16 -21.92
CA ARG A 46 9.80 1.44 -21.98
C ARG A 46 10.35 1.76 -23.35
N ASP A 47 10.81 0.75 -24.09
CA ASP A 47 11.43 0.92 -25.39
C ASP A 47 10.42 1.16 -26.53
N LYS A 48 9.28 0.45 -26.50
CA LYS A 48 8.38 0.36 -27.66
C LYS A 48 6.91 0.75 -27.36
N GLU A 49 6.44 0.53 -26.14
CA GLU A 49 5.03 0.72 -25.77
C GLU A 49 4.97 1.27 -24.32
N PRO A 50 5.43 2.53 -24.11
CA PRO A 50 5.62 3.09 -22.76
C PRO A 50 4.34 3.23 -21.95
N VAL A 51 3.20 3.21 -22.63
CA VAL A 51 1.87 3.15 -22.04
C VAL A 51 1.12 1.99 -22.67
N PHE A 52 0.68 1.02 -21.89
CA PHE A 52 -0.09 -0.12 -22.37
C PHE A 52 -1.24 -0.45 -21.43
N TYR A 53 -2.27 -1.09 -21.94
CA TYR A 53 -3.37 -1.59 -21.14
C TYR A 53 -3.09 -3.01 -20.68
N ASP A 54 -3.15 -3.25 -19.36
CA ASP A 54 -3.08 -4.59 -18.79
C ASP A 54 -4.51 -5.14 -18.59
N PRO A 55 -4.93 -6.13 -19.39
CA PRO A 55 -6.29 -6.67 -19.34
C PRO A 55 -6.56 -7.49 -18.08
N LYS A 56 -5.53 -7.97 -17.37
CA LYS A 56 -5.67 -8.74 -16.14
C LYS A 56 -5.95 -7.84 -14.94
N LEU A 57 -5.31 -6.67 -14.92
CA LEU A 57 -5.54 -5.64 -13.90
C LEU A 57 -6.71 -4.73 -14.23
N GLY A 58 -7.03 -4.55 -15.52
CA GLY A 58 -8.00 -3.54 -15.95
C GLY A 58 -7.46 -2.10 -15.91
N TYR A 59 -6.13 -1.92 -15.94
CA TYR A 59 -5.47 -0.62 -15.81
C TYR A 59 -4.56 -0.31 -17.01
N TRP A 60 -4.36 0.99 -17.26
CA TRP A 60 -3.28 1.49 -18.08
C TRP A 60 -1.99 1.54 -17.27
N VAL A 61 -0.94 0.91 -17.78
CA VAL A 61 0.38 0.86 -17.16
C VAL A 61 1.30 1.86 -17.84
N VAL A 62 1.88 2.78 -17.05
CA VAL A 62 2.83 3.80 -17.52
C VAL A 62 4.22 3.43 -17.02
N THR A 63 5.24 3.38 -17.89
CA THR A 63 6.53 2.77 -17.54
C THR A 63 7.75 3.68 -17.64
N ARG A 64 7.69 4.78 -18.42
CA ARG A 64 8.81 5.74 -18.48
C ARG A 64 8.74 6.70 -17.31
N TYR A 65 9.90 7.02 -16.73
CA TYR A 65 10.01 7.93 -15.59
C TYR A 65 9.35 9.29 -15.82
N ASP A 66 9.63 9.92 -16.99
CA ASP A 66 9.09 11.23 -17.27
C ASP A 66 7.56 11.22 -17.46
N ASP A 67 7.01 10.16 -18.07
CA ASP A 67 5.56 9.97 -18.23
C ASP A 67 4.89 9.73 -16.87
N VAL A 68 5.46 8.89 -16.01
CA VAL A 68 4.98 8.68 -14.63
C VAL A 68 5.01 9.98 -13.86
N LYS A 69 6.10 10.74 -13.96
CA LYS A 69 6.23 12.04 -13.29
C LYS A 69 5.22 13.06 -13.81
N ALA A 70 4.91 13.05 -15.11
CA ALA A 70 3.89 13.91 -15.70
C ALA A 70 2.49 13.58 -15.14
N VAL A 71 2.13 12.29 -15.09
CA VAL A 71 0.86 11.82 -14.50
C VAL A 71 0.73 12.27 -13.04
N PHE A 72 1.76 12.08 -12.21
CA PHE A 72 1.72 12.48 -10.79
C PHE A 72 1.67 14.00 -10.57
N ARG A 73 2.07 14.80 -11.54
CA ARG A 73 2.05 16.28 -11.44
C ARG A 73 0.76 16.90 -11.93
N ASP A 74 0.03 16.21 -12.78
CA ASP A 74 -1.20 16.73 -13.39
C ASP A 74 -2.42 16.20 -12.63
N ASN A 75 -2.69 16.83 -11.48
CA ASN A 75 -3.84 16.50 -10.64
C ASN A 75 -5.18 17.04 -11.19
N ILE A 76 -5.17 17.69 -12.34
CA ILE A 76 -6.40 18.11 -13.03
C ILE A 76 -6.91 17.00 -13.95
N LEU A 77 -6.00 16.36 -14.69
CA LEU A 77 -6.35 15.27 -15.61
C LEU A 77 -6.36 13.90 -14.94
N PHE A 78 -5.53 13.68 -13.92
CA PHE A 78 -5.36 12.39 -13.26
C PHE A 78 -5.77 12.46 -11.78
N SER A 79 -6.96 11.95 -11.49
CA SER A 79 -7.49 11.87 -10.13
C SER A 79 -6.94 10.64 -9.39
N PRO A 80 -6.50 10.78 -8.12
CA PRO A 80 -6.14 9.65 -7.29
C PRO A 80 -7.34 8.92 -6.67
N SER A 81 -8.57 9.31 -6.99
CA SER A 81 -9.79 8.84 -6.31
C SER A 81 -9.96 7.33 -6.25
N VAL A 82 -9.36 6.61 -7.20
CA VAL A 82 -9.39 5.12 -7.29
C VAL A 82 -8.16 4.44 -6.70
N ALA A 83 -7.20 5.19 -6.13
CA ALA A 83 -5.91 4.64 -5.68
C ALA A 83 -6.03 3.58 -4.57
N LEU A 84 -7.14 3.56 -3.83
CA LEU A 84 -7.42 2.57 -2.78
C LEU A 84 -8.51 1.55 -3.17
N GLU A 85 -8.92 1.51 -4.43
CA GLU A 85 -9.78 0.43 -4.90
C GLU A 85 -9.02 -0.90 -4.89
N LYS A 86 -9.74 -1.97 -4.51
CA LYS A 86 -9.14 -3.29 -4.41
C LYS A 86 -8.80 -3.83 -5.81
N ILE A 87 -7.56 -4.28 -6.00
CA ILE A 87 -7.14 -4.95 -7.25
C ILE A 87 -7.83 -6.31 -7.39
N THR A 88 -7.99 -7.04 -6.27
CA THR A 88 -8.69 -8.32 -6.25
C THR A 88 -10.10 -8.12 -5.67
N PRO A 89 -11.17 -8.40 -6.42
CA PRO A 89 -12.53 -8.31 -5.90
C PRO A 89 -12.71 -9.16 -4.64
N ALA A 90 -13.36 -8.60 -3.63
CA ALA A 90 -13.64 -9.32 -2.40
C ALA A 90 -14.92 -10.16 -2.51
N PRO A 91 -14.96 -11.37 -1.93
CA PRO A 91 -16.19 -12.11 -1.81
C PRO A 91 -17.17 -11.39 -0.88
N ALA A 92 -18.48 -11.60 -1.09
CA ALA A 92 -19.53 -10.96 -0.29
C ALA A 92 -19.36 -11.19 1.22
N GLU A 93 -18.89 -12.36 1.62
CA GLU A 93 -18.62 -12.71 3.01
C GLU A 93 -17.51 -11.82 3.64
N ALA A 94 -16.44 -11.51 2.91
CA ALA A 94 -15.40 -10.60 3.37
C ALA A 94 -15.94 -9.16 3.54
N GLU A 95 -16.82 -8.72 2.65
CA GLU A 95 -17.47 -7.40 2.79
C GLU A 95 -18.41 -7.35 4.02
N GLU A 96 -19.14 -8.42 4.31
CA GLU A 96 -19.99 -8.51 5.51
C GLU A 96 -19.14 -8.53 6.80
N ILE A 97 -17.99 -9.21 6.77
CA ILE A 97 -17.02 -9.17 7.89
C ILE A 97 -16.57 -7.73 8.14
N LEU A 98 -16.13 -7.00 7.10
CA LEU A 98 -15.70 -5.60 7.25
C LEU A 98 -16.83 -4.71 7.79
N LYS A 99 -18.05 -4.86 7.29
CA LYS A 99 -19.21 -4.13 7.82
C LYS A 99 -19.48 -4.42 9.28
N SER A 100 -19.30 -5.66 9.74
CA SER A 100 -19.48 -6.04 11.14
C SER A 100 -18.55 -5.31 12.10
N TYR A 101 -17.38 -4.89 11.62
CA TYR A 101 -16.43 -4.04 12.35
C TYR A 101 -16.69 -2.54 12.24
N GLY A 102 -17.69 -2.13 11.47
CA GLY A 102 -17.96 -0.73 11.15
C GLY A 102 -16.91 -0.12 10.22
N TYR A 103 -16.17 -0.96 9.47
CA TYR A 103 -15.17 -0.48 8.54
C TYR A 103 -15.81 0.34 7.41
N ALA A 104 -15.23 1.49 7.12
CA ALA A 104 -15.60 2.33 5.99
C ALA A 104 -14.34 2.84 5.29
N LEU A 105 -14.29 2.71 3.98
CA LEU A 105 -13.23 3.30 3.19
C LEU A 105 -13.47 4.81 3.09
N ASN A 106 -12.73 5.57 3.86
CA ASN A 106 -12.81 7.03 3.86
C ASN A 106 -11.84 7.66 2.86
N ARG A 107 -12.10 8.90 2.48
CA ARG A 107 -11.12 9.71 1.77
C ARG A 107 -9.93 10.02 2.68
N THR A 108 -8.73 9.88 2.12
CA THR A 108 -7.45 10.12 2.79
C THR A 108 -6.54 10.88 1.83
N LEU A 109 -5.34 11.27 2.27
CA LEU A 109 -4.36 11.95 1.40
C LEU A 109 -4.03 11.19 0.11
N VAL A 110 -4.17 9.86 0.10
CA VAL A 110 -3.79 9.02 -1.05
C VAL A 110 -4.83 9.06 -2.16
N ASN A 111 -6.12 9.23 -1.82
CA ASN A 111 -7.24 9.08 -2.74
C ASN A 111 -8.20 10.28 -2.74
N GLU A 112 -7.70 11.46 -2.41
CA GLU A 112 -8.49 12.69 -2.35
C GLU A 112 -8.00 13.72 -3.37
N ASP A 113 -8.93 14.31 -4.09
CA ASP A 113 -8.65 15.39 -5.04
C ASP A 113 -8.56 16.76 -4.35
N GLU A 114 -8.01 17.75 -5.08
CA GLU A 114 -8.01 19.14 -4.65
C GLU A 114 -9.43 19.74 -4.63
N PRO A 115 -9.72 20.68 -3.71
CA PRO A 115 -8.84 21.31 -2.72
C PRO A 115 -8.69 20.52 -1.41
N ALA A 116 -9.52 19.51 -1.16
CA ALA A 116 -9.57 18.78 0.12
C ALA A 116 -8.25 18.09 0.46
N HIS A 117 -7.55 17.55 -0.54
CA HIS A 117 -6.21 16.99 -0.38
C HIS A 117 -5.23 17.99 0.26
N MET A 118 -5.13 19.21 -0.28
CA MET A 118 -4.20 20.21 0.25
C MET A 118 -4.62 20.74 1.63
N GLU A 119 -5.91 20.80 1.91
CA GLU A 119 -6.40 21.18 3.24
C GLU A 119 -5.91 20.18 4.31
N ARG A 120 -6.05 18.87 4.07
CA ARG A 120 -5.54 17.83 4.96
C ARG A 120 -4.02 17.80 5.02
N ARG A 121 -3.36 17.92 3.86
CA ARG A 121 -1.90 17.86 3.76
C ARG A 121 -1.22 18.97 4.55
N ARG A 122 -1.75 20.19 4.54
CA ARG A 122 -1.18 21.32 5.29
C ARG A 122 -1.10 21.04 6.78
N VAL A 123 -2.15 20.45 7.37
CA VAL A 123 -2.16 20.08 8.79
C VAL A 123 -1.02 19.12 9.14
N LEU A 124 -0.75 18.16 8.28
CA LEU A 124 0.34 17.21 8.49
C LEU A 124 1.71 17.84 8.24
N MET A 125 1.83 18.70 7.23
CA MET A 125 3.12 19.33 6.88
C MET A 125 3.67 20.22 7.99
N ASP A 126 2.82 20.79 8.80
CA ASP A 126 3.24 21.62 9.94
C ASP A 126 4.07 20.81 10.95
N SER A 127 3.77 19.50 11.12
CA SER A 127 4.52 18.59 12.00
C SER A 127 5.68 17.88 11.30
N PHE A 128 5.77 17.91 9.95
CA PHE A 128 6.84 17.27 9.17
C PHE A 128 7.94 18.26 8.76
N ASN A 129 8.18 19.28 9.58
CA ASN A 129 9.29 20.20 9.37
C ASN A 129 10.62 19.61 9.93
N PRO A 130 11.80 20.05 9.46
CA PRO A 130 13.09 19.52 9.90
C PRO A 130 13.35 19.64 11.41
N GLU A 131 12.93 20.73 12.02
CA GLU A 131 13.13 21.02 13.44
C GLU A 131 12.37 20.02 14.32
N ASP A 132 11.10 19.74 13.99
CA ASP A 132 10.29 18.76 14.73
C ASP A 132 10.76 17.33 14.49
N LEU A 133 11.20 17.01 13.29
CA LEU A 133 11.75 15.69 13.00
C LEU A 133 13.10 15.45 13.70
N GLU A 134 13.93 16.47 13.87
CA GLU A 134 15.25 16.34 14.50
C GLU A 134 15.16 15.89 15.96
N GLN A 135 14.15 16.34 16.70
CA GLN A 135 13.94 15.94 18.10
C GLN A 135 13.69 14.44 18.29
N HIS A 136 13.24 13.73 17.24
CA HIS A 136 13.02 12.28 17.29
C HIS A 136 14.30 11.46 17.02
N GLN A 137 15.40 12.10 16.61
CA GLN A 137 16.61 11.43 16.14
C GLN A 137 17.23 10.52 17.21
N ASP A 138 17.28 10.96 18.46
CA ASP A 138 17.83 10.16 19.56
C ASP A 138 16.97 8.94 19.89
N SER A 139 15.65 9.07 19.84
CA SER A 139 14.72 7.95 20.02
C SER A 139 14.88 6.91 18.92
N VAL A 140 15.03 7.35 17.66
CA VAL A 140 15.27 6.45 16.52
C VAL A 140 16.61 5.74 16.65
N ARG A 141 17.68 6.45 17.05
CA ARG A 141 19.01 5.84 17.29
C ARG A 141 18.97 4.81 18.41
N LYS A 142 18.27 5.12 19.50
CA LYS A 142 18.10 4.19 20.62
C LYS A 142 17.39 2.93 20.16
N LEU A 143 16.23 3.08 19.51
CA LEU A 143 15.45 1.95 18.97
C LEU A 143 16.29 1.10 18.01
N THR A 144 17.02 1.74 17.09
CA THR A 144 17.90 1.04 16.15
C THR A 144 18.98 0.21 16.86
N ARG A 145 19.62 0.74 17.90
CA ARG A 145 20.61 0.01 18.71
C ARG A 145 19.97 -1.18 19.43
N GLU A 146 18.80 -1.02 20.04
CA GLU A 146 18.08 -2.09 20.71
C GLU A 146 17.75 -3.25 19.76
N TYR A 147 17.43 -2.95 18.49
CA TYR A 147 17.23 -3.98 17.48
C TYR A 147 18.54 -4.64 17.06
N MET A 148 19.60 -3.88 16.86
CA MET A 148 20.94 -4.42 16.52
C MET A 148 21.46 -5.35 17.61
N ASP A 149 21.27 -5.01 18.88
CA ASP A 149 21.71 -5.81 20.01
C ASP A 149 21.06 -7.22 20.07
N ARG A 150 19.89 -7.40 19.43
CA ARG A 150 19.21 -8.70 19.36
C ARG A 150 19.92 -9.72 18.47
N PHE A 151 20.73 -9.27 17.54
CA PHE A 151 21.35 -10.13 16.54
C PHE A 151 22.83 -9.90 16.28
N ILE A 152 23.46 -8.91 16.92
CA ILE A 152 24.86 -8.54 16.64
C ILE A 152 25.82 -9.72 16.84
N ASP A 153 25.53 -10.63 17.76
CA ASP A 153 26.36 -11.81 18.05
C ASP A 153 26.07 -13.00 17.10
N LYS A 154 25.05 -12.92 16.22
CA LYS A 154 24.70 -14.01 15.31
C LYS A 154 25.64 -14.15 14.11
N GLY A 155 26.46 -13.13 13.81
CA GLY A 155 27.41 -13.12 12.69
C GLY A 155 26.78 -12.88 11.33
N GLU A 156 25.62 -13.49 11.03
CA GLU A 156 24.85 -13.33 9.80
C GLU A 156 23.36 -13.18 10.13
N VAL A 157 22.65 -12.28 9.43
CA VAL A 157 21.25 -11.97 9.71
C VAL A 157 20.54 -11.44 8.46
N ASP A 158 19.26 -11.75 8.33
CA ASP A 158 18.36 -11.06 7.40
C ASP A 158 17.89 -9.74 8.06
N LEU A 159 18.51 -8.63 7.65
CA LEU A 159 18.18 -7.30 8.18
C LEU A 159 16.75 -6.86 7.90
N VAL A 160 16.12 -7.35 6.81
CA VAL A 160 14.74 -7.03 6.51
C VAL A 160 13.83 -7.66 7.56
N ALA A 161 14.01 -8.95 7.83
CA ALA A 161 13.19 -9.68 8.78
C ALA A 161 13.41 -9.22 10.24
N GLU A 162 14.67 -8.97 10.63
CA GLU A 162 15.01 -8.70 12.03
C GLU A 162 14.90 -7.21 12.43
N MET A 163 14.91 -6.29 11.45
CA MET A 163 14.98 -4.86 11.76
C MET A 163 14.16 -3.97 10.82
N PHE A 164 14.33 -4.07 9.49
CA PHE A 164 13.76 -3.08 8.58
C PHE A 164 12.26 -3.23 8.39
N TRP A 165 11.69 -4.38 8.71
CA TRP A 165 10.27 -4.60 8.70
C TRP A 165 9.55 -3.87 9.84
N GLU A 166 10.19 -3.73 11.01
CA GLU A 166 9.54 -3.18 12.21
C GLU A 166 9.90 -1.72 12.48
N ILE A 167 11.19 -1.34 12.41
CA ILE A 167 11.65 0.00 12.85
C ILE A 167 10.89 1.14 12.19
N PRO A 168 10.67 1.18 10.85
CA PRO A 168 9.97 2.28 10.23
C PRO A 168 8.52 2.44 10.72
N LEU A 169 7.83 1.33 10.97
CA LEU A 169 6.48 1.34 11.52
C LEU A 169 6.48 1.88 12.96
N MET A 170 7.38 1.39 13.81
CA MET A 170 7.52 1.84 15.19
C MET A 170 7.81 3.34 15.28
N VAL A 171 8.72 3.83 14.44
CA VAL A 171 9.05 5.26 14.35
C VAL A 171 7.85 6.07 13.90
N ALA A 172 7.11 5.62 12.87
CA ALA A 172 5.93 6.31 12.39
C ALA A 172 4.82 6.37 13.45
N LEU A 173 4.56 5.28 14.17
CA LEU A 173 3.55 5.24 15.23
C LEU A 173 3.95 6.12 16.42
N HIS A 174 5.22 6.12 16.80
CA HIS A 174 5.74 7.00 17.83
C HIS A 174 5.62 8.48 17.43
N PHE A 175 5.99 8.82 16.21
CA PHE A 175 5.84 10.18 15.66
C PHE A 175 4.38 10.66 15.65
N LEU A 176 3.45 9.75 15.38
CA LEU A 176 2.01 10.03 15.44
C LEU A 176 1.45 10.12 16.87
N GLY A 177 2.28 9.98 17.91
CA GLY A 177 1.86 10.06 19.30
C GLY A 177 1.08 8.83 19.77
N VAL A 178 1.16 7.70 19.09
CA VAL A 178 0.48 6.47 19.50
C VAL A 178 1.07 5.99 20.84
N PRO A 179 0.23 5.77 21.89
CA PRO A 179 0.71 5.27 23.16
C PRO A 179 1.48 3.96 23.03
N GLY A 180 2.60 3.82 23.76
CA GLY A 180 3.50 2.66 23.64
C GLY A 180 2.81 1.31 23.86
N GLU A 181 1.83 1.25 24.77
CA GLU A 181 1.03 0.06 25.04
C GLU A 181 0.08 -0.35 23.88
N ASP A 182 -0.22 0.56 22.97
CA ASP A 182 -1.13 0.33 21.83
C ASP A 182 -0.40 -0.02 20.54
N ILE A 183 0.93 0.15 20.49
CA ILE A 183 1.74 -0.05 19.28
C ILE A 183 1.69 -1.49 18.77
N ASP A 184 1.84 -2.47 19.67
CA ASP A 184 1.85 -3.90 19.29
C ASP A 184 0.53 -4.33 18.64
N CYS A 185 -0.59 -3.81 19.10
CA CYS A 185 -1.91 -4.08 18.52
C CYS A 185 -2.02 -3.54 17.08
N LEU A 186 -1.52 -2.34 16.81
CA LEU A 186 -1.51 -1.79 15.45
C LEU A 186 -0.52 -2.52 14.53
N ARG A 187 0.64 -2.90 15.06
CA ARG A 187 1.66 -3.66 14.33
C ARG A 187 1.12 -5.00 13.82
N GLU A 188 0.41 -5.74 14.67
CA GLU A 188 -0.15 -7.05 14.34
C GLU A 188 -1.02 -7.02 13.07
N PHE A 189 -1.78 -5.93 12.87
CA PHE A 189 -2.76 -5.84 11.79
C PHE A 189 -2.34 -4.92 10.62
N SER A 190 -1.19 -4.24 10.70
CA SER A 190 -0.79 -3.22 9.74
C SER A 190 -0.65 -3.73 8.30
N VAL A 191 -0.12 -4.94 8.12
CA VAL A 191 0.09 -5.56 6.79
C VAL A 191 -1.22 -5.88 6.08
N ALA A 192 -2.29 -6.17 6.84
CA ALA A 192 -3.56 -6.59 6.27
C ALA A 192 -4.18 -5.53 5.34
N HIS A 193 -3.97 -4.24 5.60
CA HIS A 193 -4.44 -3.16 4.72
C HIS A 193 -3.79 -3.22 3.33
N THR A 194 -2.50 -3.44 3.26
CA THR A 194 -1.77 -3.56 1.99
C THR A 194 -2.25 -4.76 1.18
N VAL A 195 -2.41 -5.91 1.84
CA VAL A 195 -2.91 -7.13 1.20
C VAL A 195 -4.36 -6.96 0.73
N ASN A 196 -5.22 -6.30 1.52
CA ASN A 196 -6.62 -6.05 1.18
C ASN A 196 -6.80 -5.15 -0.05
N THR A 197 -5.91 -4.17 -0.24
CA THR A 197 -6.04 -3.15 -1.30
C THR A 197 -5.28 -3.57 -2.56
N TRP A 198 -4.01 -3.94 -2.43
CA TRP A 198 -3.11 -4.18 -3.56
C TRP A 198 -2.63 -5.63 -3.68
N GLY A 199 -3.04 -6.49 -2.77
CA GLY A 199 -2.69 -7.90 -2.80
C GLY A 199 -3.56 -8.73 -3.75
N ARG A 200 -3.20 -10.00 -3.85
CA ARG A 200 -3.98 -11.01 -4.58
C ARG A 200 -4.24 -12.23 -3.67
N PRO A 201 -4.90 -12.02 -2.52
CA PRO A 201 -5.24 -13.12 -1.62
C PRO A 201 -6.27 -14.05 -2.28
N SER A 202 -6.18 -15.34 -1.98
CA SER A 202 -7.23 -16.29 -2.32
C SER A 202 -8.54 -15.94 -1.59
N PRO A 203 -9.70 -16.46 -2.03
CA PRO A 203 -10.97 -16.19 -1.35
C PRO A 203 -10.93 -16.49 0.16
N ASP A 204 -10.30 -17.60 0.57
CA ASP A 204 -10.19 -17.96 1.99
C ASP A 204 -9.27 -17.00 2.77
N GLU A 205 -8.16 -16.59 2.16
CA GLU A 205 -7.26 -15.60 2.76
C GLU A 205 -7.96 -14.23 2.90
N GLN A 206 -8.85 -13.87 1.97
CA GLN A 206 -9.59 -12.60 2.06
C GLN A 206 -10.48 -12.51 3.30
N LEU A 207 -11.02 -13.61 3.79
CA LEU A 207 -11.80 -13.63 5.04
C LEU A 207 -10.92 -13.31 6.24
N SER A 208 -9.74 -13.93 6.33
CA SER A 208 -8.76 -13.65 7.38
C SER A 208 -8.24 -12.20 7.32
N VAL A 209 -7.95 -11.73 6.11
CA VAL A 209 -7.52 -10.33 5.87
C VAL A 209 -8.62 -9.35 6.28
N ALA A 210 -9.89 -9.63 5.96
CA ALA A 210 -11.02 -8.77 6.35
C ALA A 210 -11.16 -8.66 7.88
N HIS A 211 -10.98 -9.75 8.62
CA HIS A 211 -10.95 -9.73 10.09
C HIS A 211 -9.78 -8.87 10.61
N SER A 212 -8.59 -9.01 10.05
CA SER A 212 -7.41 -8.23 10.46
C SER A 212 -7.58 -6.73 10.18
N VAL A 213 -8.11 -6.38 8.99
CA VAL A 213 -8.44 -4.98 8.65
C VAL A 213 -9.49 -4.41 9.60
N GLY A 214 -10.54 -5.19 9.91
CA GLY A 214 -11.59 -4.77 10.84
C GLY A 214 -11.07 -4.54 12.26
N LYS A 215 -10.21 -5.43 12.76
CA LYS A 215 -9.55 -5.28 14.06
C LYS A 215 -8.65 -4.04 14.11
N PHE A 216 -7.85 -3.82 13.05
CA PHE A 216 -7.04 -2.60 12.93
C PHE A 216 -7.92 -1.34 12.98
N TRP A 217 -9.01 -1.32 12.22
CA TRP A 217 -9.97 -0.21 12.20
C TRP A 217 -10.51 0.13 13.59
N GLN A 218 -10.96 -0.88 14.34
CA GLN A 218 -11.46 -0.69 15.69
C GLN A 218 -10.37 -0.27 16.68
N ALA A 219 -9.15 -0.86 16.56
CA ALA A 219 -8.03 -0.48 17.41
C ALA A 219 -7.63 0.98 17.18
N ALA A 220 -7.46 1.39 15.92
CA ALA A 220 -7.15 2.77 15.56
C ALA A 220 -8.23 3.74 16.07
N GLY A 221 -9.51 3.39 15.91
CA GLY A 221 -10.62 4.19 16.42
C GLY A 221 -10.54 4.41 17.94
N ARG A 222 -10.30 3.36 18.72
CA ARG A 222 -10.14 3.47 20.18
C ARG A 222 -8.95 4.35 20.58
N ILE A 223 -7.82 4.19 19.90
CA ILE A 223 -6.62 4.98 20.15
C ILE A 223 -6.88 6.47 19.87
N ILE A 224 -7.52 6.79 18.75
CA ILE A 224 -7.89 8.17 18.40
C ILE A 224 -8.79 8.79 19.49
N GLU A 225 -9.80 8.08 19.95
CA GLU A 225 -10.67 8.59 21.04
C GLU A 225 -9.91 8.76 22.36
N LYS A 226 -8.98 7.87 22.68
CA LYS A 226 -8.09 8.00 23.86
C LYS A 226 -7.21 9.25 23.75
N MET A 227 -6.62 9.50 22.59
CA MET A 227 -5.79 10.68 22.33
C MET A 227 -6.61 11.98 22.39
N LYS A 228 -7.82 11.99 21.82
CA LYS A 228 -8.74 13.15 21.92
C LYS A 228 -9.16 13.46 23.36
N ALA A 229 -9.31 12.44 24.20
CA ALA A 229 -9.67 12.63 25.60
C ALA A 229 -8.52 13.16 26.46
N ASN A 230 -7.28 12.95 26.03
CA ASN A 230 -6.06 13.39 26.71
C ASN A 230 -5.14 14.05 25.67
N PRO A 231 -5.48 15.24 25.18
CA PRO A 231 -4.62 15.97 24.26
C PRO A 231 -3.38 16.46 25.04
N ASP A 232 -2.20 16.26 24.46
CA ASP A 232 -0.92 16.79 24.98
C ASP A 232 -0.86 18.33 24.83
#